data_852e4ecb680cec691b1e7e134b82858d
#
_entry.id   852e4ecb680cec691b1e7e134b82858d
#
_cell.length_a   1.000
_cell.length_b   1.000
_cell.length_c   1.000
_cell.angle_alpha   90.00
_cell.angle_beta   90.00
_cell.angle_gamma   90.00
#
_symmetry.space_group_name_H-M   'P 1'
#
loop_
_entity.id
_entity.type
_entity.pdbx_description
1 polymer ?
#
loop_
_entity_poly.entity_id
_entity_poly.type
_entity_poly.pdbx_seq_one_letter_code
_entity_poly.pdbx_strand_id
1 'polypeptide(L)'
;MTRSALKPFKNKRVMVTGRIHRVLFKNYLDRHSTFKPNVRILLKDVIVSGVSIDHLWLYETNKYYALAMELIHQRVKFSANVVPYYKINRNNNLFVQDYGIKRKGNLVTEEAYIQ
;
A
#
# COMPACT_ATOMS: atom_id res chain seq x y z
N MET A 1 -13.75 -7.06 3.92
CA MET A 1 -12.96 -7.25 5.13
C MET A 1 -12.30 -5.93 5.51
N THR A 2 -12.41 -5.54 6.77
CA THR A 2 -11.77 -4.34 7.27
C THR A 2 -10.38 -4.68 7.82
N ARG A 3 -9.46 -3.72 7.76
CA ARG A 3 -8.12 -3.89 8.32
C ARG A 3 -8.06 -3.30 9.72
N SER A 4 -8.96 -3.79 10.58
CA SER A 4 -9.07 -3.30 11.96
C SER A 4 -7.78 -3.47 12.76
N ALA A 5 -6.91 -4.41 12.35
CA ALA A 5 -5.61 -4.58 12.97
C ALA A 5 -4.73 -3.34 12.85
N LEU A 6 -4.99 -2.46 11.90
CA LEU A 6 -4.24 -1.22 11.72
C LEU A 6 -4.80 -0.06 12.56
N LYS A 7 -5.95 -0.23 13.18
CA LYS A 7 -6.59 0.83 13.96
C LYS A 7 -5.68 1.45 15.02
N PRO A 8 -4.89 0.66 15.80
CA PRO A 8 -4.00 1.25 16.79
C PRO A 8 -2.93 2.17 16.21
N PHE A 9 -2.66 2.06 14.91
CA PHE A 9 -1.63 2.85 14.24
C PHE A 9 -2.20 4.03 13.45
N LYS A 10 -3.49 4.33 13.62
CA LYS A 10 -4.16 5.41 12.91
C LYS A 10 -3.38 6.70 13.03
N ASN A 11 -3.08 7.33 11.87
CA ASN A 11 -2.34 8.58 11.76
C ASN A 11 -0.91 8.51 12.30
N LYS A 12 -0.37 7.30 12.46
CA LYS A 12 1.00 7.10 12.94
C LYS A 12 1.89 6.63 11.81
N ARG A 13 3.19 6.92 11.95
CA ARG A 13 4.20 6.39 11.04
C ARG A 13 4.57 4.99 11.48
N VAL A 14 4.60 4.07 10.51
CA VAL A 14 4.90 2.67 10.73
C VAL A 14 5.91 2.18 9.69
N MET A 15 6.54 1.04 10.00
CA MET A 15 7.35 0.33 9.01
C MET A 15 6.50 -0.76 8.38
N VAL A 16 6.55 -0.82 7.05
CA VAL A 16 5.80 -1.81 6.28
C VAL A 16 6.79 -2.69 5.53
N THR A 17 6.60 -3.99 5.64
CA THR A 17 7.35 -4.98 4.87
C THR A 17 6.33 -5.87 4.17
N GLY A 18 6.56 -6.19 2.91
CA GLY A 18 5.66 -7.05 2.17
C GLY A 18 6.27 -7.47 0.85
N ARG A 19 5.68 -8.49 0.24
CA ARG A 19 6.13 -8.99 -1.06
C ARG A 19 5.24 -8.39 -2.15
N ILE A 20 5.87 -7.78 -3.16
CA ILE A 20 5.11 -7.25 -4.29
C ILE A 20 4.58 -8.43 -5.10
N HIS A 21 3.25 -8.52 -5.19
CA HIS A 21 2.59 -9.60 -5.90
C HIS A 21 2.12 -9.18 -7.29
N ARG A 22 1.55 -7.97 -7.41
CA ARG A 22 1.04 -7.44 -8.67
C ARG A 22 1.23 -5.93 -8.72
N VAL A 23 1.43 -5.42 -9.94
CA VAL A 23 1.52 -3.99 -10.21
C VAL A 23 0.57 -3.68 -11.36
N LEU A 24 -0.38 -2.79 -11.13
CA LEU A 24 -1.43 -2.46 -12.10
C LEU A 24 -1.62 -0.96 -12.20
N PHE A 25 -2.13 -0.51 -13.34
CA PHE A 25 -2.71 0.84 -13.43
C PHE A 25 -4.15 0.79 -12.94
N LYS A 26 -4.56 1.76 -12.12
CA LYS A 26 -5.94 1.90 -11.69
C LYS A 26 -6.83 2.26 -12.87
N ASN A 27 -6.35 3.17 -13.72
CA ASN A 27 -6.99 3.54 -14.97
C ASN A 27 -5.93 3.57 -16.05
N TYR A 28 -6.01 2.64 -17.00
CA TYR A 28 -5.04 2.52 -18.07
C TYR A 28 -4.94 3.77 -18.92
N LEU A 29 -6.03 4.52 -19.08
CA LEU A 29 -6.03 5.76 -19.84
C LEU A 29 -5.20 6.86 -19.19
N ASP A 30 -4.99 6.78 -17.88
CA ASP A 30 -4.20 7.74 -17.13
C ASP A 30 -2.73 7.34 -16.98
N ARG A 31 -2.27 6.31 -17.71
CA ARG A 31 -0.92 5.77 -17.53
C ARG A 31 0.21 6.78 -17.76
N HIS A 32 -0.08 7.87 -18.42
CA HIS A 32 0.90 8.94 -18.66
C HIS A 32 0.73 10.14 -17.73
N SER A 33 -0.26 10.11 -16.84
CA SER A 33 -0.46 11.19 -15.88
C SER A 33 0.66 11.20 -14.86
N THR A 34 1.19 12.39 -14.55
CA THR A 34 2.27 12.54 -13.59
C THR A 34 1.77 12.92 -12.19
N PHE A 35 0.51 13.32 -12.08
CA PHE A 35 0.00 13.89 -10.83
C PHE A 35 -0.92 12.96 -10.05
N LYS A 36 -1.57 12.01 -10.71
CA LYS A 36 -2.55 11.14 -10.06
C LYS A 36 -1.88 9.88 -9.53
N PRO A 37 -2.24 9.41 -8.32
CA PRO A 37 -1.78 8.10 -7.83
C PRO A 37 -2.53 7.00 -8.58
N ASN A 38 -2.06 6.65 -9.76
CA ASN A 38 -2.71 5.74 -10.68
C ASN A 38 -2.13 4.32 -10.69
N VAL A 39 -0.98 4.13 -10.04
CA VAL A 39 -0.35 2.81 -9.96
C VAL A 39 -0.82 2.13 -8.68
N ARG A 40 -1.31 0.89 -8.82
CA ARG A 40 -1.72 0.07 -7.68
C ARG A 40 -0.75 -1.08 -7.53
N ILE A 41 -0.20 -1.22 -6.34
CA ILE A 41 0.75 -2.28 -6.00
C ILE A 41 0.11 -3.16 -4.95
N LEU A 42 -0.11 -4.43 -5.28
CA LEU A 42 -0.62 -5.39 -4.32
C LEU A 42 0.54 -6.01 -3.55
N LEU A 43 0.55 -5.78 -2.25
CA LEU A 43 1.51 -6.38 -1.34
C LEU A 43 0.84 -7.55 -0.63
N LYS A 44 1.55 -8.67 -0.55
CA LYS A 44 1.12 -9.85 0.21
C LYS A 44 2.12 -10.17 1.30
N ASP A 45 1.70 -10.98 2.26
CA ASP A 45 2.52 -11.39 3.41
C ASP A 45 3.09 -10.15 4.10
N VAL A 46 2.20 -9.22 4.42
CA VAL A 46 2.57 -7.89 4.89
C VAL A 46 2.75 -7.90 6.40
N ILE A 47 3.77 -7.18 6.86
CA ILE A 47 3.99 -6.92 8.28
C ILE A 47 4.03 -5.42 8.47
N VAL A 48 3.13 -4.90 9.30
CA VAL A 48 3.06 -3.48 9.65
C VAL A 48 3.37 -3.35 11.14
N SER A 49 4.56 -2.82 11.44
CA SER A 49 5.03 -2.66 12.82
C SER A 49 4.80 -3.91 13.67
N GLY A 50 5.15 -5.07 13.13
CA GLY A 50 5.03 -6.35 13.82
C GLY A 50 3.68 -7.05 13.68
N VAL A 51 2.68 -6.41 13.07
CA VAL A 51 1.35 -7.00 12.88
C VAL A 51 1.26 -7.60 11.49
N SER A 52 0.90 -8.88 11.40
CA SER A 52 0.72 -9.58 10.13
C SER A 52 -0.60 -9.20 9.48
N ILE A 53 -0.53 -8.87 8.20
CA ILE A 53 -1.70 -8.54 7.38
C ILE A 53 -1.58 -9.32 6.09
N ASP A 54 -2.67 -9.97 5.67
CA ASP A 54 -2.66 -10.83 4.50
C ASP A 54 -2.25 -10.08 3.25
N HIS A 55 -2.86 -8.93 3.01
CA HIS A 55 -2.52 -8.10 1.85
C HIS A 55 -2.88 -6.64 2.09
N LEU A 56 -2.19 -5.77 1.37
CA LEU A 56 -2.49 -4.34 1.32
C LEU A 56 -2.28 -3.83 -0.10
N TRP A 57 -3.08 -2.85 -0.48
CA TRP A 57 -2.87 -2.10 -1.71
C TRP A 57 -2.10 -0.81 -1.40
N LEU A 58 -1.04 -0.58 -2.16
CA LEU A 58 -0.27 0.66 -2.12
C LEU A 58 -0.54 1.43 -3.40
N TYR A 59 -0.86 2.72 -3.27
CA TYR A 59 -1.14 3.59 -4.42
C TYR A 59 0.01 4.56 -4.63
N GLU A 60 0.52 4.62 -5.87
CA GLU A 60 1.67 5.46 -6.21
C GLU A 60 1.42 6.18 -7.53
N THR A 61 2.22 7.22 -7.77
CA THR A 61 2.19 7.89 -9.07
C THR A 61 2.87 7.04 -10.15
N ASN A 62 2.65 7.40 -11.42
CA ASN A 62 3.10 6.58 -12.54
C ASN A 62 4.62 6.37 -12.60
N LYS A 63 5.38 7.31 -12.05
CA LYS A 63 6.86 7.19 -12.04
C LYS A 63 7.34 5.97 -11.26
N TYR A 64 6.50 5.41 -10.38
CA TYR A 64 6.87 4.23 -9.59
C TYR A 64 6.53 2.91 -10.28
N TYR A 65 5.90 2.97 -11.45
CA TYR A 65 5.50 1.74 -12.14
C TYR A 65 6.69 0.86 -12.50
N ALA A 66 7.70 1.45 -13.14
CA ALA A 66 8.88 0.70 -13.55
C ALA A 66 9.64 0.12 -12.35
N LEU A 67 9.82 0.93 -11.30
CA LEU A 67 10.50 0.46 -10.09
C LEU A 67 9.74 -0.71 -9.46
N ALA A 68 8.43 -0.59 -9.34
CA ALA A 68 7.63 -1.65 -8.74
C ALA A 68 7.68 -2.94 -9.58
N MET A 69 7.69 -2.81 -10.90
CA MET A 69 7.82 -3.96 -11.78
C MET A 69 9.18 -4.65 -11.64
N GLU A 70 10.24 -3.87 -11.44
CA GLU A 70 11.56 -4.45 -11.18
C GLU A 70 11.60 -5.22 -9.87
N LEU A 71 10.81 -4.81 -8.89
CA LEU A 71 10.79 -5.42 -7.56
C LEU A 71 9.70 -6.47 -7.40
N ILE A 72 8.98 -6.81 -8.47
CA ILE A 72 7.88 -7.77 -8.39
C ILE A 72 8.39 -9.12 -7.85
N HIS A 73 7.61 -9.72 -6.98
CA HIS A 73 7.91 -10.97 -6.26
C HIS A 73 9.00 -10.85 -5.21
N GLN A 74 9.57 -9.66 -5.02
CA GLN A 74 10.56 -9.43 -3.97
C GLN A 74 9.92 -8.80 -2.74
N ARG A 75 10.51 -9.04 -1.58
CA ARG A 75 10.09 -8.36 -0.36
C ARG A 75 10.67 -6.95 -0.34
N VAL A 76 9.81 -5.99 -0.07
CA VAL A 76 10.17 -4.57 0.03
C VAL A 76 9.90 -4.07 1.44
N LYS A 77 10.54 -2.97 1.79
CA LYS A 77 10.38 -2.33 3.08
C LYS A 77 10.38 -0.82 2.90
N PHE A 78 9.50 -0.15 3.63
CA PHE A 78 9.39 1.30 3.55
C PHE A 78 8.63 1.83 4.78
N SER A 79 8.83 3.11 5.08
CA SER A 79 8.02 3.78 6.09
C SER A 79 6.74 4.31 5.45
N ALA A 80 5.67 4.32 6.21
CA ALA A 80 4.36 4.75 5.74
C ALA A 80 3.55 5.33 6.88
N ASN A 81 2.49 6.06 6.56
CA ASN A 81 1.49 6.47 7.53
C ASN A 81 0.26 5.60 7.35
N VAL A 82 -0.35 5.20 8.46
CA VAL A 82 -1.64 4.54 8.42
C VAL A 82 -2.71 5.62 8.33
N VAL A 83 -3.52 5.55 7.30
CA VAL A 83 -4.54 6.57 7.02
C VAL A 83 -5.92 5.92 7.03
N PRO A 84 -6.89 6.53 7.73
CA PRO A 84 -8.26 6.05 7.67
C PRO A 84 -8.91 6.47 6.36
N TYR A 85 -9.84 5.66 5.89
CA TYR A 85 -10.70 6.00 4.79
C TYR A 85 -12.06 5.36 5.00
N TYR A 86 -13.06 5.84 4.28
CA TYR A 86 -14.42 5.30 4.37
C TYR A 86 -14.75 4.58 3.09
N LYS A 87 -15.42 3.44 3.22
CA LYS A 87 -15.99 2.73 2.10
C LYS A 87 -17.48 2.49 2.36
N ILE A 88 -18.23 2.39 1.28
CA ILE A 88 -19.67 2.18 1.37
C ILE A 88 -19.93 0.68 1.48
N ASN A 89 -20.72 0.31 2.49
CA ASN A 89 -21.28 -1.03 2.56
C ASN A 89 -22.55 -1.05 1.73
N ARG A 90 -22.52 -1.73 0.60
CA ARG A 90 -23.65 -1.73 -0.36
C ARG A 90 -24.91 -2.41 0.17
N ASN A 91 -24.78 -3.26 1.18
CA ASN A 91 -25.92 -3.98 1.72
C ASN A 91 -26.83 -3.10 2.57
N ASN A 92 -26.30 -2.07 3.21
CA ASN A 92 -27.05 -1.22 4.12
C ASN A 92 -26.82 0.28 3.92
N ASN A 93 -26.08 0.66 2.87
CA ASN A 93 -25.76 2.05 2.54
C ASN A 93 -25.06 2.81 3.66
N LEU A 94 -24.37 2.10 4.57
CA LEU A 94 -23.62 2.72 5.64
C LEU A 94 -22.14 2.82 5.25
N PHE A 95 -21.51 3.90 5.75
CA PHE A 95 -20.07 4.06 5.61
C PHE A 95 -19.37 3.26 6.69
N VAL A 96 -18.35 2.50 6.28
CA VAL A 96 -17.50 1.73 7.20
C VAL A 96 -16.10 2.31 7.11
N GLN A 97 -15.51 2.64 8.27
CA GLN A 97 -14.13 3.09 8.32
C GLN A 97 -13.19 1.91 8.16
N ASP A 98 -12.23 2.06 7.27
CA ASP A 98 -11.16 1.09 7.08
C ASP A 98 -9.83 1.82 7.11
N TYR A 99 -8.74 1.08 7.00
CA TYR A 99 -7.40 1.63 7.15
C TYR A 99 -6.52 1.18 6.00
N GLY A 100 -5.79 2.13 5.44
CA GLY A 100 -4.81 1.89 4.41
C GLY A 100 -3.48 2.51 4.79
N ILE A 101 -2.53 2.47 3.87
CA ILE A 101 -1.21 3.04 4.09
C ILE A 101 -0.89 4.03 2.99
N LYS A 102 -0.13 5.06 3.37
CA LYS A 102 0.45 6.02 2.44
C LYS A 102 1.97 6.01 2.65
N ARG A 103 2.70 5.59 1.62
CA ARG A 103 4.15 5.49 1.70
C ARG A 103 4.79 6.87 1.92
N LYS A 104 5.78 6.92 2.79
CA LYS A 104 6.51 8.15 3.10
C LYS A 104 7.99 8.04 2.79
N GLY A 105 8.59 6.87 3.00
CA GLY A 105 10.01 6.65 2.72
C GLY A 105 10.23 6.01 1.35
N ASN A 106 11.48 5.72 1.04
CA ASN A 106 11.84 5.09 -0.22
C ASN A 106 11.32 3.65 -0.27
N LEU A 107 10.86 3.25 -1.44
CA LEU A 107 10.46 1.87 -1.71
C LEU A 107 11.71 1.10 -2.15
N VAL A 108 12.22 0.25 -1.28
CA VAL A 108 13.43 -0.51 -1.52
C VAL A 108 13.23 -1.97 -1.11
N THR A 109 14.16 -2.84 -1.52
CA THR A 109 14.13 -4.22 -1.05
C THR A 109 14.39 -4.25 0.45
N GLU A 110 13.89 -5.30 1.12
CA GLU A 110 14.11 -5.48 2.55
C GLU A 110 15.60 -5.50 2.89
N GLU A 111 16.43 -6.15 2.05
CA GLU A 111 17.87 -6.18 2.23
C GLU A 111 18.49 -4.79 2.14
N ALA A 112 18.09 -4.00 1.14
CA ALA A 112 18.66 -2.67 0.94
C ALA A 112 18.26 -1.71 2.06
N TYR A 113 17.14 -1.93 2.71
CA TYR A 113 16.67 -1.05 3.77
C TYR A 113 17.57 -1.06 4.99
N ILE A 114 18.26 -2.15 5.23
CA ILE A 114 19.11 -2.32 6.41
C ILE A 114 20.35 -1.41 6.35
N GLN A 115 20.68 -0.91 5.19
CA GLN A 115 21.87 -0.08 4.98
C GLN A 115 21.79 1.29 5.64
#